data_eacb4a308300ef03e2c2b192b48bbb45
#
_entry.id   eacb4a308300ef03e2c2b192b48bbb45
#
_cell.length_a   1.000
_cell.length_b   1.000
_cell.length_c   1.000
_cell.angle_alpha   90.00
_cell.angle_beta   90.00
_cell.angle_gamma   90.00
#
_symmetry.space_group_name_H-M   'P 1'
#
loop_
_entity.id
_entity.type
_entity.pdbx_description
1 polymer ?
#
loop_
_entity_poly.entity_id
_entity_poly.type
_entity_poly.pdbx_seq_one_letter_code
_entity_poly.pdbx_strand_id
1 'polypeptide(L)'
;MSVRKLSEVVFLECEEKEKLLLAINPGSTSTKVTLFKNETVLFEESLFHDADVLLQFPHVNDQLDFRYDVIMDMLRTRGYDPKDINAFVGRGGSACTQPGGITKIDQKLYDDTEAAVGGSEHPAKLGVMLAWKFAQEYNKPA
;
A
#
# COMPACT_ATOMS: atom_id res chain seq x y z
N MET A 1 -12.12 20.22 40.47
CA MET A 1 -12.47 19.42 39.27
C MET A 1 -12.89 18.03 39.73
N SER A 2 -14.09 17.59 39.41
CA SER A 2 -14.54 16.25 39.79
C SER A 2 -13.90 15.20 38.88
N VAL A 3 -13.65 14.01 39.40
CA VAL A 3 -13.09 12.86 38.65
C VAL A 3 -13.91 12.53 37.38
N ARG A 4 -15.22 12.87 37.39
CA ARG A 4 -16.10 12.74 36.23
C ARG A 4 -15.69 13.62 35.03
N LYS A 5 -15.24 14.86 35.28
CA LYS A 5 -14.79 15.78 34.20
C LYS A 5 -13.48 15.34 33.58
N LEU A 6 -12.56 14.75 34.34
CA LEU A 6 -11.32 14.20 33.81
C LEU A 6 -11.55 12.97 32.94
N SER A 7 -12.46 12.09 33.33
CA SER A 7 -12.80 10.92 32.51
C SER A 7 -13.55 11.28 31.22
N GLU A 8 -14.41 12.32 31.25
CA GLU A 8 -15.08 12.83 30.05
C GLU A 8 -14.11 13.53 29.10
N VAL A 9 -13.15 14.30 29.59
CA VAL A 9 -12.14 14.96 28.76
C VAL A 9 -11.19 13.94 28.14
N VAL A 10 -10.75 12.93 28.88
CA VAL A 10 -9.91 11.84 28.35
C VAL A 10 -10.67 10.99 27.31
N PHE A 11 -11.98 10.79 27.49
CA PHE A 11 -12.81 10.06 26.53
C PHE A 11 -13.04 10.86 25.23
N LEU A 12 -13.17 12.18 25.29
CA LEU A 12 -13.32 13.07 24.14
C LEU A 12 -12.01 13.25 23.35
N GLU A 13 -10.84 13.14 24.01
CA GLU A 13 -9.54 13.16 23.34
C GLU A 13 -9.18 11.84 22.65
N CYS A 14 -9.89 10.75 22.96
CA CYS A 14 -9.76 9.43 22.36
C CYS A 14 -10.76 9.15 21.24
N GLU A 15 -11.42 10.15 20.64
CA GLU A 15 -12.12 9.95 19.38
C GLU A 15 -11.08 9.56 18.33
N GLU A 16 -10.94 8.27 18.06
CA GLU A 16 -10.12 7.75 16.98
C GLU A 16 -10.62 8.36 15.67
N LYS A 17 -9.83 9.29 15.14
CA LYS A 17 -10.10 9.83 13.80
C LYS A 17 -10.10 8.67 12.82
N GLU A 18 -11.17 8.53 12.05
CA GLU A 18 -11.27 7.53 10.99
C GLU A 18 -10.07 7.64 10.06
N LYS A 19 -9.40 6.52 9.86
CA LYS A 19 -8.22 6.39 8.99
C LYS A 19 -8.49 5.39 7.89
N LEU A 20 -8.22 5.78 6.66
CA LEU A 20 -8.22 4.90 5.51
C LEU A 20 -6.79 4.42 5.24
N LEU A 21 -6.63 3.11 5.05
CA LEU A 21 -5.36 2.48 4.75
C LEU A 21 -5.54 1.55 3.55
N LEU A 22 -4.72 1.73 2.52
CA LEU A 22 -4.72 0.87 1.34
C LEU A 22 -3.56 -0.11 1.41
N ALA A 23 -3.88 -1.40 1.49
CA ALA A 23 -2.90 -2.48 1.45
C ALA A 23 -2.80 -3.06 0.04
N ILE A 24 -1.58 -3.20 -0.47
CA ILE A 24 -1.26 -3.62 -1.84
C ILE A 24 -0.39 -4.87 -1.79
N ASN A 25 -0.88 -5.97 -2.38
CA ASN A 25 -0.20 -7.26 -2.41
C ASN A 25 -0.08 -7.77 -3.86
N PRO A 26 0.99 -7.40 -4.57
CA PRO A 26 1.22 -7.88 -5.93
C PRO A 26 1.64 -9.35 -5.95
N GLY A 27 0.97 -10.13 -6.78
CA GLY A 27 1.35 -11.49 -7.16
C GLY A 27 1.79 -11.57 -8.61
N SER A 28 2.06 -12.79 -9.08
CA SER A 28 2.54 -13.02 -10.46
C SER A 28 1.53 -12.57 -11.51
N THR A 29 0.26 -12.87 -11.31
CA THR A 29 -0.81 -12.63 -12.29
C THR A 29 -1.93 -11.73 -11.77
N SER A 30 -1.80 -11.21 -10.57
CA SER A 30 -2.81 -10.36 -9.96
C SER A 30 -2.19 -9.37 -8.98
N THR A 31 -2.95 -8.34 -8.65
CA THR A 31 -2.65 -7.44 -7.54
C THR A 31 -3.86 -7.44 -6.60
N LYS A 32 -3.69 -7.97 -5.41
CA LYS A 32 -4.73 -7.90 -4.39
C LYS A 32 -4.64 -6.55 -3.69
N VAL A 33 -5.78 -5.88 -3.56
CA VAL A 33 -5.90 -4.58 -2.91
C VAL A 33 -6.98 -4.65 -1.84
N THR A 34 -6.67 -4.18 -0.65
CA THR A 34 -7.62 -4.13 0.47
C THR A 34 -7.65 -2.72 1.03
N LEU A 35 -8.83 -2.13 1.11
CA LEU A 35 -9.04 -0.85 1.77
C LEU A 35 -9.62 -1.08 3.16
N PHE A 36 -8.93 -0.54 4.16
CA PHE A 36 -9.35 -0.54 5.55
C PHE A 36 -9.83 0.84 5.98
N LYS A 37 -10.83 0.84 6.84
CA LYS A 37 -11.22 1.97 7.68
C LYS A 37 -10.95 1.57 9.12
N ASN A 38 -9.89 2.12 9.72
CA ASN A 38 -9.34 1.63 10.97
C ASN A 38 -9.05 0.12 10.89
N GLU A 39 -9.70 -0.72 11.70
CA GLU A 39 -9.55 -2.19 11.67
C GLU A 39 -10.59 -2.89 10.78
N THR A 40 -11.53 -2.14 10.19
CA THR A 40 -12.61 -2.70 9.38
C THR A 40 -12.22 -2.74 7.90
N VAL A 41 -12.35 -3.90 7.26
CA VAL A 41 -12.21 -4.04 5.81
C VAL A 41 -13.43 -3.43 5.13
N LEU A 42 -13.21 -2.41 4.30
CA LEU A 42 -14.27 -1.83 3.47
C LEU A 42 -14.48 -2.64 2.19
N PHE A 43 -13.39 -3.04 1.56
CA PHE A 43 -13.40 -3.99 0.45
C PHE A 43 -12.04 -4.68 0.30
N GLU A 44 -12.06 -5.84 -0.34
CA GLU A 44 -10.90 -6.55 -0.86
C GLU A 44 -11.18 -6.95 -2.29
N GLU A 45 -10.22 -6.71 -3.19
CA GLU A 45 -10.34 -7.05 -4.60
C GLU A 45 -9.03 -7.60 -5.16
N SER A 46 -9.11 -8.66 -5.94
CA SER A 46 -7.99 -9.18 -6.72
C SER A 46 -8.11 -8.69 -8.15
N LEU A 47 -7.19 -7.82 -8.54
CA LEU A 47 -7.10 -7.27 -9.89
C LEU A 47 -6.26 -8.24 -10.73
N PHE A 48 -6.92 -9.05 -11.55
CA PHE A 48 -6.25 -10.02 -12.42
C PHE A 48 -5.67 -9.31 -13.64
N HIS A 49 -4.48 -9.73 -14.04
CA HIS A 49 -3.76 -9.19 -15.18
C HIS A 49 -3.68 -10.25 -16.28
N ASP A 50 -3.98 -9.85 -17.49
CA ASP A 50 -3.85 -10.73 -18.65
C ASP A 50 -2.39 -11.14 -18.83
N ALA A 51 -2.14 -12.44 -19.03
CA ALA A 51 -0.81 -12.99 -19.21
C ALA A 51 -0.11 -12.40 -20.43
N ASP A 52 -0.84 -12.17 -21.52
CA ASP A 52 -0.26 -11.58 -22.74
C ASP A 52 0.16 -10.12 -22.52
N VAL A 53 -0.54 -9.40 -21.65
CA VAL A 53 -0.13 -8.04 -21.24
C VAL A 53 1.13 -8.09 -20.40
N LEU A 54 1.21 -9.01 -19.43
CA LEU A 54 2.37 -9.13 -18.55
C LEU A 54 3.63 -9.57 -19.30
N LEU A 55 3.49 -10.40 -20.34
CA LEU A 55 4.60 -10.83 -21.19
C LEU A 55 5.25 -9.68 -21.99
N GLN A 56 4.58 -8.54 -22.13
CA GLN A 56 5.13 -7.36 -22.78
C GLN A 56 6.20 -6.64 -21.94
N PHE A 57 6.28 -6.93 -20.65
CA PHE A 57 7.22 -6.31 -19.73
C PHE A 57 8.47 -7.20 -19.57
N PRO A 58 9.66 -6.75 -20.02
CA PRO A 58 10.89 -7.53 -19.92
C PRO A 58 11.33 -7.80 -18.47
N HIS A 59 11.05 -6.85 -17.57
CA HIS A 59 11.41 -6.93 -16.16
C HIS A 59 10.19 -6.67 -15.27
N VAL A 60 10.25 -7.19 -14.05
CA VAL A 60 9.17 -6.99 -13.05
C VAL A 60 8.94 -5.50 -12.76
N ASN A 61 10.01 -4.72 -12.65
CA ASN A 61 9.93 -3.28 -12.40
C ASN A 61 9.11 -2.53 -13.48
N ASP A 62 9.16 -3.00 -14.72
CA ASP A 62 8.46 -2.37 -15.85
C ASP A 62 6.94 -2.46 -15.70
N GLN A 63 6.44 -3.35 -14.83
CA GLN A 63 5.02 -3.49 -14.52
C GLN A 63 4.51 -2.43 -13.52
N LEU A 64 5.38 -1.60 -12.95
CA LEU A 64 5.01 -0.66 -11.88
C LEU A 64 3.87 0.27 -12.30
N ASP A 65 4.07 0.99 -13.39
CA ASP A 65 3.08 1.98 -13.88
C ASP A 65 1.79 1.31 -14.33
N PHE A 66 1.88 0.18 -15.01
CA PHE A 66 0.71 -0.61 -15.42
C PHE A 66 -0.14 -1.01 -14.19
N ARG A 67 0.48 -1.59 -13.17
CA ARG A 67 -0.26 -2.01 -11.96
C ARG A 67 -0.77 -0.82 -11.15
N TYR A 68 -0.02 0.29 -11.12
CA TYR A 68 -0.46 1.54 -10.52
C TYR A 68 -1.74 2.05 -11.16
N ASP A 69 -1.80 2.11 -12.49
CA ASP A 69 -2.96 2.58 -13.25
C ASP A 69 -4.18 1.68 -13.02
N VAL A 70 -4.00 0.36 -12.96
CA VAL A 70 -5.08 -0.60 -12.67
C VAL A 70 -5.66 -0.35 -11.27
N ILE A 71 -4.81 -0.09 -10.26
CA ILE A 71 -5.28 0.25 -8.91
C ILE A 71 -6.02 1.59 -8.91
N MET A 72 -5.51 2.60 -9.60
CA MET A 72 -6.15 3.90 -9.72
C MET A 72 -7.53 3.81 -10.36
N ASP A 73 -7.68 3.03 -11.43
CA ASP A 73 -8.95 2.80 -12.10
C ASP A 73 -9.95 2.09 -11.18
N MET A 74 -9.49 1.11 -10.42
CA MET A 74 -10.31 0.41 -9.43
C MET A 74 -10.81 1.36 -8.33
N LEU A 75 -9.93 2.18 -7.76
CA LEU A 75 -10.30 3.16 -6.74
C LEU A 75 -11.33 4.15 -7.29
N ARG A 76 -11.11 4.69 -8.50
CA ARG A 76 -12.03 5.59 -9.17
C ARG A 76 -13.40 4.95 -9.41
N THR A 77 -13.43 3.73 -9.91
CA THR A 77 -14.68 2.98 -10.16
C THR A 77 -15.46 2.75 -8.88
N ARG A 78 -14.78 2.53 -7.76
CA ARG A 78 -15.39 2.38 -6.43
C ARG A 78 -15.74 3.71 -5.74
N GLY A 79 -15.39 4.85 -6.34
CA GLY A 79 -15.69 6.17 -5.80
C GLY A 79 -14.73 6.64 -4.69
N TYR A 80 -13.53 6.08 -4.61
CA TYR A 80 -12.49 6.50 -3.66
C TYR A 80 -11.46 7.41 -4.34
N ASP A 81 -11.16 8.53 -3.69
CA ASP A 81 -10.05 9.40 -4.08
C ASP A 81 -8.80 9.02 -3.27
N PRO A 82 -7.67 8.72 -3.90
CA PRO A 82 -6.43 8.42 -3.20
C PRO A 82 -5.97 9.50 -2.21
N LYS A 83 -6.38 10.75 -2.41
CA LYS A 83 -6.11 11.86 -1.47
C LYS A 83 -6.71 11.64 -0.09
N ASP A 84 -7.81 10.90 -0.01
CA ASP A 84 -8.51 10.61 1.24
C ASP A 84 -7.88 9.43 2.00
N ILE A 85 -6.98 8.68 1.36
CA ILE A 85 -6.26 7.57 1.97
C ILE A 85 -5.12 8.13 2.83
N ASN A 86 -5.05 7.68 4.07
CA ASN A 86 -4.11 8.20 5.08
C ASN A 86 -2.75 7.53 5.04
N ALA A 87 -2.67 6.27 4.62
CA ALA A 87 -1.43 5.52 4.48
C ALA A 87 -1.54 4.43 3.42
N PHE A 88 -0.41 4.10 2.81
CA PHE A 88 -0.29 3.02 1.82
C PHE A 88 0.65 1.95 2.37
N VAL A 89 0.26 0.69 2.27
CA VAL A 89 1.03 -0.45 2.77
C VAL A 89 1.28 -1.43 1.64
N GLY A 90 2.54 -1.74 1.40
CA GLY A 90 2.94 -2.75 0.43
C GLY A 90 3.42 -4.03 1.12
N ARG A 91 3.06 -5.19 0.60
CA ARG A 91 3.69 -6.44 0.99
C ARG A 91 5.12 -6.46 0.47
N GLY A 92 6.09 -6.57 1.37
CA GLY A 92 7.52 -6.46 1.07
C GLY A 92 8.29 -7.78 1.04
N GLY A 93 7.64 -8.89 0.66
CA GLY A 93 8.23 -10.24 0.77
C GLY A 93 9.51 -10.48 -0.04
N SER A 94 9.86 -9.60 -0.96
CA SER A 94 11.09 -9.64 -1.76
C SER A 94 11.90 -8.36 -1.65
N ALA A 95 11.55 -7.47 -0.73
CA ALA A 95 12.42 -6.36 -0.38
C ALA A 95 13.72 -6.90 0.23
N CYS A 96 14.78 -6.12 0.15
CA CYS A 96 16.08 -6.46 0.72
C CYS A 96 15.96 -7.05 2.14
N THR A 97 16.97 -7.76 2.59
CA THR A 97 16.99 -8.46 3.87
C THR A 97 16.60 -7.54 5.02
N GLN A 98 15.37 -7.65 5.46
CA GLN A 98 14.80 -6.90 6.59
C GLN A 98 14.24 -7.88 7.62
N PRO A 99 14.30 -7.56 8.91
CA PRO A 99 13.56 -8.32 9.93
C PRO A 99 12.07 -8.33 9.59
N GLY A 100 11.37 -9.42 9.90
CA GLY A 100 9.91 -9.47 9.76
C GLY A 100 9.22 -8.38 10.58
N GLY A 101 8.13 -7.83 10.07
CA GLY A 101 7.36 -6.78 10.73
C GLY A 101 6.96 -5.64 9.79
N ILE A 102 6.64 -4.50 10.39
CA ILE A 102 6.29 -3.28 9.67
C ILE A 102 7.54 -2.39 9.56
N THR A 103 7.87 -2.00 8.33
CA THR A 103 9.00 -1.11 8.05
C THR A 103 8.48 0.10 7.30
N LYS A 104 8.81 1.31 7.77
CA LYS A 104 8.53 2.54 7.04
C LYS A 104 9.35 2.56 5.75
N ILE A 105 8.70 2.83 4.63
CA ILE A 105 9.37 2.97 3.34
C ILE A 105 10.01 4.37 3.29
N ASP A 106 11.31 4.39 3.05
CA ASP A 106 12.07 5.59 2.75
C ASP A 106 12.71 5.47 1.36
N GLN A 107 13.38 6.51 0.90
CA GLN A 107 14.03 6.52 -0.40
C GLN A 107 15.05 5.38 -0.53
N LYS A 108 15.81 5.11 0.54
CA LYS A 108 16.81 4.03 0.51
C LYS A 108 16.17 2.65 0.33
N LEU A 109 15.10 2.36 1.06
CA LEU A 109 14.39 1.07 0.93
C LEU A 109 13.78 0.93 -0.47
N TYR A 110 13.24 2.01 -1.02
CA TYR A 110 12.74 2.01 -2.40
C TYR A 110 13.87 1.69 -3.39
N ASP A 111 14.98 2.42 -3.32
CA ASP A 111 16.11 2.25 -4.25
C ASP A 111 16.70 0.84 -4.16
N ASP A 112 16.90 0.31 -2.96
CA ASP A 112 17.39 -1.04 -2.73
C ASP A 112 16.41 -2.11 -3.26
N THR A 113 15.11 -1.86 -3.12
CA THR A 113 14.07 -2.74 -3.65
C THR A 113 14.01 -2.71 -5.18
N GLU A 114 14.07 -1.54 -5.76
CA GLU A 114 14.11 -1.35 -7.22
C GLU A 114 15.32 -2.06 -7.83
N ALA A 115 16.49 -1.90 -7.22
CA ALA A 115 17.74 -2.52 -7.65
C ALA A 115 17.82 -4.02 -7.31
N ALA A 116 16.83 -4.60 -6.62
CA ALA A 116 16.82 -5.98 -6.14
C ALA A 116 18.04 -6.36 -5.28
N VAL A 117 18.53 -5.42 -4.46
CA VAL A 117 19.68 -5.65 -3.56
C VAL A 117 19.35 -6.74 -2.55
N GLY A 118 20.07 -7.87 -2.59
CA GLY A 118 19.84 -9.01 -1.70
C GLY A 118 18.51 -9.73 -1.87
N GLY A 119 17.77 -9.43 -2.95
CA GLY A 119 16.46 -9.99 -3.27
C GLY A 119 16.43 -10.64 -4.65
N SER A 120 15.25 -11.04 -5.08
CA SER A 120 14.99 -11.63 -6.39
C SER A 120 14.05 -10.78 -7.24
N GLU A 121 14.02 -11.00 -8.54
CA GLU A 121 13.05 -10.45 -9.49
C GLU A 121 11.64 -11.07 -9.27
N HIS A 122 11.10 -10.93 -8.06
CA HIS A 122 9.78 -11.45 -7.72
C HIS A 122 8.74 -10.31 -7.69
N PRO A 123 7.52 -10.50 -8.22
CA PRO A 123 6.48 -9.46 -8.25
C PRO A 123 6.15 -8.84 -6.88
N ALA A 124 6.39 -9.55 -5.78
CA ALA A 124 6.17 -9.02 -4.43
C ALA A 124 6.99 -7.75 -4.12
N LYS A 125 8.14 -7.52 -4.80
CA LYS A 125 8.90 -6.27 -4.67
C LYS A 125 8.09 -5.05 -5.08
N LEU A 126 7.16 -5.21 -6.02
CA LEU A 126 6.27 -4.13 -6.45
C LEU A 126 5.32 -3.63 -5.35
N GLY A 127 5.12 -4.41 -4.28
CA GLY A 127 4.34 -3.94 -3.13
C GLY A 127 4.97 -2.71 -2.49
N VAL A 128 6.28 -2.75 -2.22
CA VAL A 128 7.04 -1.60 -1.70
C VAL A 128 7.02 -0.45 -2.71
N MET A 129 7.26 -0.74 -3.98
CA MET A 129 7.36 0.27 -5.04
C MET A 129 6.02 0.97 -5.30
N LEU A 130 4.91 0.22 -5.32
CA LEU A 130 3.56 0.77 -5.49
C LEU A 130 3.15 1.63 -4.30
N ALA A 131 3.35 1.12 -3.06
CA ALA A 131 3.03 1.88 -1.85
C ALA A 131 3.81 3.20 -1.80
N TRP A 132 5.09 3.17 -2.14
CA TRP A 132 5.94 4.35 -2.23
C TRP A 132 5.46 5.34 -3.29
N LYS A 133 5.13 4.87 -4.50
CA LYS A 133 4.62 5.73 -5.57
C LYS A 133 3.36 6.48 -5.16
N PHE A 134 2.38 5.79 -4.57
CA PHE A 134 1.19 6.44 -4.02
C PHE A 134 1.53 7.44 -2.91
N ALA A 135 2.39 7.05 -1.98
CA ALA A 135 2.78 7.89 -0.85
C ALA A 135 3.46 9.18 -1.31
N GLN A 136 4.33 9.13 -2.31
CA GLN A 136 4.99 10.30 -2.87
C GLN A 136 4.02 11.20 -3.61
N GLU A 137 3.13 10.64 -4.43
CA GLU A 137 2.18 11.42 -5.23
C GLU A 137 1.16 12.16 -4.36
N TYR A 138 0.69 11.54 -3.29
CA TYR A 138 -0.34 12.10 -2.41
C TYR A 138 0.20 12.64 -1.08
N ASN A 139 1.50 12.67 -0.90
CA ASN A 139 2.18 13.14 0.32
C ASN A 139 1.66 12.44 1.58
N LYS A 140 1.69 11.12 1.57
CA LYS A 140 1.25 10.23 2.65
C LYS A 140 2.37 9.29 3.08
N PRO A 141 2.29 8.69 4.28
CA PRO A 141 3.23 7.64 4.69
C PRO A 141 3.01 6.33 3.95
N ALA A 142 4.08 5.55 3.82
CA ALA A 142 4.08 4.18 3.34
C ALA A 142 4.98 3.29 4.20
#